data_ace922aa4dc59eafdbbb40c1c5e57d8f
#
_entry.id   ace922aa4dc59eafdbbb40c1c5e57d8f
#
_cell.length_a   1.000
_cell.length_b   1.000
_cell.length_c   1.000
_cell.angle_alpha   90.00
_cell.angle_beta   90.00
_cell.angle_gamma   90.00
#
_symmetry.space_group_name_H-M   'P 1'
#
loop_
_entity.id
_entity.type
_entity.pdbx_description
1 polymer ?
#
loop_
_entity_poly.entity_id
_entity_poly.type
_entity_poly.pdbx_seq_one_letter_code
_entity_poly.pdbx_strand_id
1 'polypeptide(L)'
;MTLAQVFVDVAATLTGDELERFFDTAIARPALRRRIATVCEQSRGMFGMKAVRRQLRLCCLGTRSEAERVVARALSARHFFMEINARVGPYFGDLVDFRARVIVEIDGREFHTSGQAFDSDRRRQNRLVLEGWLVLRYSAVQAMGDTRRVADEIIEVVRRRRRSIDAVGRALPRT
;
A
#
# COMPACT_ATOMS: atom_id res chain seq x y z
N MET A 1 -13.48 -29.45 -10.99
CA MET A 1 -13.32 -27.97 -11.08
C MET A 1 -11.87 -27.64 -10.84
N THR A 2 -11.22 -26.91 -11.73
CA THR A 2 -9.83 -26.52 -11.58
C THR A 2 -9.70 -25.26 -10.69
N LEU A 3 -8.53 -25.04 -10.10
CA LEU A 3 -8.27 -23.82 -9.32
C LEU A 3 -8.46 -22.55 -10.19
N ALA A 4 -8.08 -22.61 -11.48
CA ALA A 4 -8.31 -21.53 -12.43
C ALA A 4 -9.79 -21.19 -12.55
N GLN A 5 -10.64 -22.21 -12.71
CA GLN A 5 -12.08 -22.02 -12.82
C GLN A 5 -12.65 -21.37 -11.55
N VAL A 6 -12.24 -21.83 -10.36
CA VAL A 6 -12.68 -21.21 -9.08
C VAL A 6 -12.40 -19.71 -9.05
N PHE A 7 -11.18 -19.28 -9.42
CA PHE A 7 -10.85 -17.86 -9.42
C PHE A 7 -11.61 -17.07 -10.48
N VAL A 8 -11.85 -17.65 -11.64
CA VAL A 8 -12.67 -17.02 -12.69
C VAL A 8 -14.11 -16.87 -12.23
N ASP A 9 -14.69 -17.92 -11.66
CA ASP A 9 -16.08 -17.90 -11.18
C ASP A 9 -16.26 -16.88 -10.04
N VAL A 10 -15.31 -16.81 -9.11
CA VAL A 10 -15.29 -15.79 -8.06
C VAL A 10 -15.18 -14.38 -8.66
N ALA A 11 -14.28 -14.19 -9.65
CA ALA A 11 -14.13 -12.89 -10.29
C ALA A 11 -15.33 -12.47 -11.15
N ALA A 12 -16.17 -13.42 -11.54
CA ALA A 12 -17.44 -13.18 -12.26
C ALA A 12 -18.62 -12.92 -11.32
N THR A 13 -18.58 -13.48 -10.11
CA THR A 13 -19.71 -13.48 -9.16
C THR A 13 -19.61 -12.38 -8.14
N LEU A 14 -18.42 -12.19 -7.54
CA LEU A 14 -18.18 -11.16 -6.55
C LEU A 14 -17.86 -9.81 -7.20
N THR A 15 -18.24 -8.72 -6.54
CA THR A 15 -17.98 -7.36 -7.01
C THR A 15 -17.46 -6.47 -5.86
N GLY A 16 -16.86 -5.33 -6.21
CA GLY A 16 -16.41 -4.34 -5.23
C GLY A 16 -15.50 -4.92 -4.16
N ASP A 17 -15.78 -4.55 -2.91
CA ASP A 17 -14.95 -4.89 -1.74
C ASP A 17 -14.90 -6.39 -1.45
N GLU A 18 -15.98 -7.14 -1.73
CA GLU A 18 -15.99 -8.58 -1.47
C GLU A 18 -14.98 -9.31 -2.37
N LEU A 19 -14.96 -8.95 -3.65
CA LEU A 19 -13.99 -9.47 -4.62
C LEU A 19 -12.57 -9.13 -4.19
N GLU A 20 -12.35 -7.91 -3.76
CA GLU A 20 -11.04 -7.43 -3.32
C GLU A 20 -10.54 -8.18 -2.09
N ARG A 21 -11.38 -8.30 -1.05
CA ARG A 21 -11.04 -9.04 0.18
C ARG A 21 -10.77 -10.51 -0.08
N PHE A 22 -11.53 -11.12 -0.98
CA PHE A 22 -11.28 -12.52 -1.36
C PHE A 22 -9.87 -12.70 -1.92
N PHE A 23 -9.47 -11.85 -2.87
CA PHE A 23 -8.14 -11.95 -3.48
C PHE A 23 -7.02 -11.58 -2.50
N ASP A 24 -7.18 -10.55 -1.68
CA ASP A 24 -6.20 -10.15 -0.67
C ASP A 24 -5.99 -11.28 0.36
N THR A 25 -7.08 -11.93 0.81
CA THR A 25 -7.02 -13.09 1.73
C THR A 25 -6.36 -14.31 1.07
N ALA A 26 -6.69 -14.59 -0.18
CA ALA A 26 -6.13 -15.73 -0.89
C ALA A 26 -4.62 -15.59 -1.10
N ILE A 27 -4.16 -14.41 -1.49
CA ILE A 27 -2.75 -14.10 -1.74
C ILE A 27 -1.92 -14.01 -0.45
N ALA A 28 -2.51 -13.67 0.68
CA ALA A 28 -1.84 -13.63 1.97
C ALA A 28 -1.25 -14.99 2.37
N ARG A 29 -1.76 -16.09 1.81
CA ARG A 29 -1.24 -17.45 2.03
C ARG A 29 -0.14 -17.79 1.03
N PRO A 30 1.16 -17.93 1.43
CA PRO A 30 2.27 -18.11 0.49
C PRO A 30 2.13 -19.32 -0.44
N ALA A 31 1.60 -20.44 0.07
CA ALA A 31 1.37 -21.63 -0.72
C ALA A 31 0.32 -21.41 -1.82
N LEU A 32 -0.78 -20.73 -1.47
CA LEU A 32 -1.85 -20.42 -2.42
C LEU A 32 -1.39 -19.38 -3.44
N ARG A 33 -0.64 -18.36 -3.02
CA ARG A 33 -0.06 -17.36 -3.90
C ARG A 33 0.78 -17.99 -5.02
N ARG A 34 1.69 -18.93 -4.68
CA ARG A 34 2.50 -19.63 -5.68
C ARG A 34 1.63 -20.41 -6.67
N ARG A 35 0.64 -21.16 -6.15
CA ARG A 35 -0.28 -21.92 -7.01
C ARG A 35 -1.10 -21.02 -7.93
N ILE A 36 -1.57 -19.88 -7.45
CA ILE A 36 -2.33 -18.91 -8.26
C ILE A 36 -1.46 -18.35 -9.38
N ALA A 37 -0.19 -17.98 -9.09
CA ALA A 37 0.74 -17.48 -10.10
C ALA A 37 0.93 -18.51 -11.22
N THR A 38 1.19 -19.77 -10.89
CA THR A 38 1.32 -20.87 -11.85
C THR A 38 0.05 -21.06 -12.69
N VAL A 39 -1.11 -21.06 -12.04
CA VAL A 39 -2.40 -21.18 -12.71
C VAL A 39 -2.65 -20.03 -13.70
N CYS A 40 -2.30 -18.79 -13.31
CA CYS A 40 -2.43 -17.62 -14.17
C CYS A 40 -1.54 -17.69 -15.41
N GLU A 41 -0.35 -18.30 -15.29
CA GLU A 41 0.53 -18.51 -16.44
C GLU A 41 0.03 -19.59 -17.37
N GLN A 42 -0.36 -20.74 -16.82
CA GLN A 42 -0.87 -21.88 -17.60
C GLN A 42 -2.22 -21.61 -18.28
N SER A 43 -3.01 -20.69 -17.72
CA SER A 43 -4.37 -20.38 -18.21
C SER A 43 -4.45 -19.02 -18.93
N ARG A 44 -3.40 -18.61 -19.64
CA ARG A 44 -3.32 -17.26 -20.26
C ARG A 44 -4.47 -16.97 -21.23
N GLY A 45 -4.94 -17.96 -21.97
CA GLY A 45 -6.01 -17.83 -22.96
C GLY A 45 -7.43 -18.07 -22.40
N MET A 46 -7.57 -18.45 -21.12
CA MET A 46 -8.87 -18.77 -20.55
C MET A 46 -9.75 -17.53 -20.40
N PHE A 47 -11.00 -17.63 -20.84
CA PHE A 47 -12.01 -16.59 -20.67
C PHE A 47 -12.16 -16.24 -19.18
N GLY A 48 -12.25 -14.94 -18.85
CA GLY A 48 -12.33 -14.45 -17.46
C GLY A 48 -10.99 -14.30 -16.73
N MET A 49 -9.91 -14.95 -17.18
CA MET A 49 -8.60 -14.88 -16.52
C MET A 49 -7.99 -13.45 -16.50
N LYS A 50 -8.41 -12.57 -17.41
CA LYS A 50 -8.00 -11.16 -17.39
C LYS A 50 -8.46 -10.43 -16.11
N ALA A 51 -9.68 -10.71 -15.63
CA ALA A 51 -10.21 -10.17 -14.38
C ALA A 51 -9.43 -10.68 -13.17
N VAL A 52 -9.14 -11.98 -13.11
CA VAL A 52 -8.30 -12.59 -12.06
C VAL A 52 -6.93 -11.90 -11.99
N ARG A 53 -6.23 -11.77 -13.13
CA ARG A 53 -4.92 -11.11 -13.19
C ARG A 53 -4.98 -9.64 -12.76
N ARG A 54 -6.06 -8.94 -13.10
CA ARG A 54 -6.27 -7.57 -12.66
C ARG A 54 -6.33 -7.51 -11.13
N GLN A 55 -7.13 -8.37 -10.49
CA GLN A 55 -7.22 -8.41 -9.03
C GLN A 55 -5.87 -8.75 -8.39
N LEU A 56 -5.16 -9.74 -8.91
CA LEU A 56 -3.84 -10.13 -8.39
C LEU A 56 -2.81 -8.99 -8.44
N ARG A 57 -2.88 -8.12 -9.45
CA ARG A 57 -2.01 -6.93 -9.52
C ARG A 57 -2.39 -5.85 -8.52
N LEU A 58 -3.65 -5.79 -8.11
CA LEU A 58 -4.16 -4.79 -7.16
C LEU A 58 -4.07 -5.25 -5.71
N CYS A 59 -3.80 -6.53 -5.46
CA CYS A 59 -3.71 -7.06 -4.11
C CYS A 59 -2.61 -6.39 -3.29
N CYS A 60 -2.94 -6.02 -2.07
CA CYS A 60 -2.08 -5.34 -1.13
C CYS A 60 -1.83 -6.22 0.09
N LEU A 61 -0.67 -6.90 0.12
CA LEU A 61 -0.28 -7.76 1.23
C LEU A 61 0.31 -6.95 2.37
N GLY A 62 -0.07 -7.28 3.59
CA GLY A 62 0.54 -6.72 4.79
C GLY A 62 -0.16 -5.49 5.35
N THR A 63 -1.27 -5.03 4.78
CA THR A 63 -2.09 -4.00 5.42
C THR A 63 -2.74 -4.54 6.69
N ARG A 64 -2.82 -3.70 7.72
CA ARG A 64 -3.34 -4.06 9.06
C ARG A 64 -4.76 -3.58 9.28
N SER A 65 -5.23 -2.63 8.47
CA SER A 65 -6.58 -2.08 8.55
C SER A 65 -7.23 -1.99 7.17
N GLU A 66 -8.54 -1.85 7.16
CA GLU A 66 -9.32 -1.64 5.94
C GLU A 66 -8.96 -0.32 5.26
N ALA A 67 -8.73 0.74 6.05
CA ALA A 67 -8.35 2.04 5.52
C ALA A 67 -6.97 2.00 4.82
N GLU A 68 -5.97 1.30 5.41
CA GLU A 68 -4.69 1.05 4.74
C GLU A 68 -4.88 0.28 3.43
N ARG A 69 -5.74 -0.75 3.44
CA ARG A 69 -6.01 -1.60 2.27
C ARG A 69 -6.57 -0.80 1.11
N VAL A 70 -7.59 0.04 1.34
CA VAL A 70 -8.23 0.80 0.26
C VAL A 70 -7.28 1.85 -0.33
N VAL A 71 -6.45 2.51 0.49
CA VAL A 71 -5.44 3.46 0.01
C VAL A 71 -4.35 2.74 -0.79
N ALA A 72 -3.80 1.64 -0.28
CA ALA A 72 -2.79 0.87 -0.99
C ALA A 72 -3.29 0.35 -2.35
N ARG A 73 -4.55 -0.11 -2.43
CA ARG A 73 -5.18 -0.51 -3.70
C ARG A 73 -5.40 0.66 -4.64
N ALA A 74 -5.81 1.82 -4.13
CA ALA A 74 -5.99 3.02 -4.94
C ALA A 74 -4.67 3.51 -5.55
N LEU A 75 -3.55 3.38 -4.83
CA LEU A 75 -2.21 3.64 -5.33
C LEU A 75 -1.82 2.60 -6.41
N SER A 76 -2.01 1.31 -6.12
CA SER A 76 -1.71 0.21 -7.05
C SER A 76 -2.51 0.33 -8.37
N ALA A 77 -3.78 0.76 -8.29
CA ALA A 77 -4.60 1.02 -9.47
C ALA A 77 -4.06 2.13 -10.39
N ARG A 78 -3.24 3.04 -9.83
CA ARG A 78 -2.53 4.11 -10.53
C ARG A 78 -1.09 3.73 -10.92
N HIS A 79 -0.74 2.44 -10.81
CA HIS A 79 0.62 1.92 -11.00
C HIS A 79 1.66 2.61 -10.11
N PHE A 80 1.24 3.00 -8.90
CA PHE A 80 2.09 3.61 -7.91
C PHE A 80 2.22 2.68 -6.71
N PHE A 81 3.46 2.27 -6.40
CA PHE A 81 3.73 1.26 -5.37
C PHE A 81 4.58 1.87 -4.27
N MET A 82 4.18 1.60 -3.03
CA MET A 82 4.92 1.88 -1.81
C MET A 82 5.10 0.58 -1.03
N GLU A 83 6.12 0.49 -0.19
CA GLU A 83 6.30 -0.67 0.67
C GLU A 83 5.30 -0.63 1.82
N ILE A 84 4.58 -1.75 2.03
CA ILE A 84 3.52 -1.86 3.02
C ILE A 84 4.11 -2.39 4.33
N ASN A 85 3.75 -1.78 5.46
CA ASN A 85 4.23 -2.13 6.80
C ASN A 85 5.76 -2.23 6.86
N ALA A 86 6.43 -1.29 6.23
CA ALA A 86 7.88 -1.33 6.12
C ALA A 86 8.57 -0.75 7.35
N ARG A 87 9.72 -1.34 7.68
CA ARG A 87 10.53 -0.91 8.81
C ARG A 87 11.40 0.30 8.43
N VAL A 88 11.31 1.36 9.22
CA VAL A 88 12.12 2.58 9.11
C VAL A 88 12.85 2.81 10.43
N GLY A 89 14.13 2.43 10.48
CA GLY A 89 14.89 2.39 11.74
C GLY A 89 14.23 1.47 12.78
N PRO A 90 13.91 1.98 13.98
CA PRO A 90 13.19 1.20 14.99
C PRO A 90 11.66 1.21 14.79
N TYR A 91 11.14 1.96 13.83
CA TYR A 91 9.71 2.17 13.63
C TYR A 91 9.17 1.40 12.41
N PHE A 92 7.85 1.40 12.26
CA PHE A 92 7.15 0.91 11.07
C PHE A 92 6.26 2.02 10.53
N GLY A 93 6.16 2.10 9.20
CA GLY A 93 5.19 2.94 8.51
C GLY A 93 4.21 2.09 7.74
N ASP A 94 2.93 2.51 7.65
CA ASP A 94 1.91 1.74 6.95
C ASP A 94 2.22 1.64 5.44
N LEU A 95 2.61 2.77 4.82
CA LEU A 95 3.11 2.80 3.45
C LEU A 95 4.39 3.65 3.41
N VAL A 96 5.45 3.12 2.83
CA VAL A 96 6.77 3.77 2.83
C VAL A 96 7.35 3.85 1.42
N ASP A 97 7.85 5.03 1.07
CA ASP A 97 8.70 5.24 -0.10
C ASP A 97 10.10 5.62 0.34
N PHE A 98 11.02 4.67 0.27
CA PHE A 98 12.41 4.88 0.71
C PHE A 98 13.17 5.88 -0.16
N ARG A 99 12.90 5.91 -1.48
CA ARG A 99 13.57 6.85 -2.40
C ARG A 99 13.18 8.30 -2.12
N ALA A 100 11.90 8.54 -1.86
CA ALA A 100 11.41 9.87 -1.49
C ALA A 100 11.60 10.19 -0.01
N ARG A 101 11.92 9.20 0.83
CA ARG A 101 11.85 9.29 2.30
C ARG A 101 10.49 9.82 2.75
N VAL A 102 9.42 9.17 2.29
CA VAL A 102 8.04 9.48 2.67
C VAL A 102 7.43 8.28 3.37
N ILE A 103 6.82 8.55 4.50
CA ILE A 103 6.01 7.60 5.27
C ILE A 103 4.57 8.10 5.22
N VAL A 104 3.63 7.20 4.97
CA VAL A 104 2.19 7.46 5.11
C VAL A 104 1.69 6.62 6.27
N GLU A 105 0.96 7.24 7.18
CA GLU A 105 0.30 6.63 8.33
C GLU A 105 -1.21 6.84 8.22
N ILE A 106 -1.97 5.78 8.46
CA ILE A 106 -3.43 5.80 8.35
C ILE A 106 -4.00 5.37 9.70
N ASP A 107 -4.32 6.39 10.51
CA ASP A 107 -4.73 6.20 11.89
C ASP A 107 -6.21 5.82 11.99
N GLY A 108 -6.48 4.62 12.51
CA GLY A 108 -7.83 4.11 12.75
C GLY A 108 -8.47 4.55 14.06
N ARG A 109 -7.75 5.28 14.91
CA ARG A 109 -8.23 5.65 16.25
C ARG A 109 -8.37 7.17 16.39
N GLU A 110 -9.51 7.60 16.94
CA GLU A 110 -9.62 8.91 17.57
C GLU A 110 -8.65 8.96 18.76
N PHE A 111 -7.87 10.05 18.82
CA PHE A 111 -6.79 10.23 19.79
C PHE A 111 -7.31 10.28 21.23
N HIS A 112 -7.24 9.14 21.93
CA HIS A 112 -7.19 9.14 23.39
C HIS A 112 -5.76 8.78 23.83
N THR A 113 -4.87 9.77 23.77
CA THR A 113 -3.47 9.58 24.16
C THR A 113 -3.26 9.90 25.63
N SER A 114 -2.79 8.92 26.40
CA SER A 114 -2.18 9.19 27.71
C SER A 114 -0.87 10.00 27.50
N GLY A 115 -0.50 10.87 28.47
CA GLY A 115 0.67 11.75 28.33
C GLY A 115 1.97 11.07 27.91
N GLN A 116 2.22 9.84 28.35
CA GLN A 116 3.41 9.04 27.96
C GLN A 116 3.42 8.63 26.49
N ALA A 117 2.25 8.30 25.92
CA ALA A 117 2.12 7.97 24.51
C ALA A 117 2.37 9.20 23.63
N PHE A 118 1.96 10.37 24.08
CA PHE A 118 2.19 11.65 23.41
C PHE A 118 3.69 12.01 23.33
N ASP A 119 4.46 11.85 24.41
CA ASP A 119 5.90 12.12 24.40
C ASP A 119 6.68 11.13 23.54
N SER A 120 6.25 9.87 23.51
CA SER A 120 6.83 8.84 22.66
C SER A 120 6.61 9.16 21.17
N ASP A 121 5.40 9.57 20.79
CA ASP A 121 5.08 9.92 19.41
C ASP A 121 5.86 11.17 18.95
N ARG A 122 6.01 12.18 19.80
CA ARG A 122 6.84 13.36 19.50
C ARG A 122 8.31 13.01 19.30
N ARG A 123 8.89 12.17 20.14
CA ARG A 123 10.28 11.71 19.97
C ARG A 123 10.47 10.96 18.66
N ARG A 124 9.52 10.09 18.32
CA ARG A 124 9.51 9.39 17.04
C ARG A 124 9.45 10.37 15.86
N GLN A 125 8.52 11.32 15.90
CA GLN A 125 8.35 12.32 14.85
C GLN A 125 9.61 13.18 14.67
N ASN A 126 10.20 13.68 15.75
CA ASN A 126 11.43 14.48 15.71
C ASN A 126 12.58 13.69 15.10
N ARG A 127 12.74 12.42 15.47
CA ARG A 127 13.78 11.56 14.91
C ARG A 127 13.59 11.35 13.40
N LEU A 128 12.39 11.05 12.95
CA LEU A 128 12.08 10.88 11.53
C LEU A 128 12.37 12.17 10.74
N VAL A 129 12.00 13.33 11.28
CA VAL A 129 12.30 14.63 10.65
C VAL A 129 13.80 14.88 10.55
N LEU A 130 14.56 14.63 11.63
CA LEU A 130 16.03 14.79 11.64
C LEU A 130 16.72 13.85 10.64
N GLU A 131 16.16 12.67 10.42
CA GLU A 131 16.63 11.71 9.40
C GLU A 131 16.14 12.05 7.98
N GLY A 132 15.42 13.17 7.82
CA GLY A 132 14.94 13.67 6.53
C GLY A 132 13.67 12.99 6.01
N TRP A 133 12.94 12.28 6.88
CA TRP A 133 11.65 11.68 6.52
C TRP A 133 10.53 12.71 6.56
N LEU A 134 9.62 12.62 5.60
CA LEU A 134 8.33 13.30 5.60
C LEU A 134 7.26 12.29 5.98
N VAL A 135 6.46 12.62 6.99
CA VAL A 135 5.35 11.78 7.43
C VAL A 135 4.04 12.44 7.03
N LEU A 136 3.22 11.74 6.25
CA LEU A 136 1.84 12.08 5.94
C LEU A 136 0.93 11.26 6.83
N ARG A 137 -0.01 11.91 7.53
CA ARG A 137 -0.98 11.24 8.40
C ARG A 137 -2.39 11.51 7.90
N TYR A 138 -3.16 10.44 7.75
CA TYR A 138 -4.57 10.48 7.39
C TYR A 138 -5.38 9.71 8.43
N SER A 139 -6.53 10.25 8.83
CA SER A 139 -7.47 9.45 9.59
C SER A 139 -8.12 8.40 8.70
N ALA A 140 -8.57 7.27 9.29
CA ALA A 140 -9.32 6.25 8.56
C ALA A 140 -10.58 6.84 7.89
N VAL A 141 -11.23 7.82 8.54
CA VAL A 141 -12.39 8.52 7.99
C VAL A 141 -12.02 9.28 6.72
N GLN A 142 -10.92 10.03 6.72
CA GLN A 142 -10.42 10.72 5.52
C GLN A 142 -10.03 9.73 4.41
N ALA A 143 -9.29 8.68 4.77
CA ALA A 143 -8.81 7.67 3.84
C ALA A 143 -9.94 6.91 3.14
N MET A 144 -11.01 6.58 3.87
CA MET A 144 -12.17 5.87 3.34
C MET A 144 -13.20 6.80 2.68
N GLY A 145 -13.37 8.04 3.20
CA GLY A 145 -14.34 9.00 2.69
C GLY A 145 -13.95 9.57 1.32
N ASP A 146 -12.65 9.80 1.07
CA ASP A 146 -12.15 10.25 -0.23
C ASP A 146 -10.79 9.60 -0.56
N THR A 147 -10.80 8.29 -0.72
CA THR A 147 -9.63 7.47 -1.06
C THR A 147 -8.93 7.97 -2.33
N ARG A 148 -9.71 8.48 -3.29
CA ARG A 148 -9.15 8.98 -4.55
C ARG A 148 -8.26 10.19 -4.32
N ARG A 149 -8.76 11.19 -3.61
CA ARG A 149 -8.01 12.40 -3.27
C ARG A 149 -6.77 12.10 -2.45
N VAL A 150 -6.91 11.24 -1.43
CA VAL A 150 -5.78 10.81 -0.60
C VAL A 150 -4.68 10.14 -1.43
N ALA A 151 -5.04 9.23 -2.34
CA ALA A 151 -4.08 8.59 -3.22
C ALA A 151 -3.39 9.58 -4.18
N ASP A 152 -4.14 10.52 -4.76
CA ASP A 152 -3.59 11.52 -5.67
C ASP A 152 -2.63 12.47 -4.93
N GLU A 153 -2.96 12.90 -3.71
CA GLU A 153 -2.10 13.71 -2.84
C GLU A 153 -0.80 12.99 -2.46
N ILE A 154 -0.89 11.72 -2.06
CA ILE A 154 0.29 10.89 -1.76
C ILE A 154 1.22 10.82 -2.97
N ILE A 155 0.67 10.51 -4.16
CA ILE A 155 1.44 10.40 -5.40
C ILE A 155 2.14 11.72 -5.73
N GLU A 156 1.44 12.84 -5.60
CA GLU A 156 2.00 14.16 -5.88
C GLU A 156 3.16 14.46 -4.95
N VAL A 157 2.97 14.30 -3.64
CA VAL A 157 4.00 14.55 -2.62
C VAL A 157 5.23 13.67 -2.85
N VAL A 158 5.04 12.36 -3.06
CA VAL A 158 6.16 11.43 -3.28
C VAL A 158 6.92 11.78 -4.55
N ARG A 159 6.22 12.06 -5.67
CA ARG A 159 6.86 12.45 -6.93
C ARG A 159 7.65 13.75 -6.80
N ARG A 160 7.10 14.75 -6.13
CA ARG A 160 7.79 16.03 -5.88
C ARG A 160 9.06 15.79 -5.06
N ARG A 161 8.96 14.99 -4.01
CA ARG A 161 10.08 14.68 -3.12
C ARG A 161 11.18 13.89 -3.82
N ARG A 162 10.83 12.89 -4.64
CA ARG A 162 11.81 12.15 -5.47
C ARG A 162 12.57 13.11 -6.38
N ARG A 163 11.88 14.04 -7.06
CA ARG A 163 12.54 15.05 -7.93
C ARG A 163 13.50 15.95 -7.16
N SER A 164 13.13 16.40 -5.97
CA SER A 164 13.99 17.25 -5.12
C SER A 164 15.25 16.51 -4.68
N ILE A 165 15.13 15.26 -4.25
CA ILE A 165 16.28 14.45 -3.82
C ILE A 165 17.20 14.13 -5.01
N ASP A 166 16.64 13.78 -6.17
CA ASP A 166 17.41 13.51 -7.39
C ASP A 166 18.14 14.77 -7.88
N ALA A 167 17.57 15.96 -7.71
CA ALA A 167 18.19 17.23 -8.07
C ALA A 167 19.38 17.56 -7.17
N VAL A 168 19.24 17.37 -5.85
CA VAL A 168 20.33 17.55 -4.88
C VAL A 168 21.46 16.56 -5.14
N GLY A 169 21.14 15.28 -5.39
CA GLY A 169 22.15 14.27 -5.69
C GLY A 169 22.93 14.52 -6.97
N ARG A 170 22.36 15.25 -7.94
CA ARG A 170 23.06 15.66 -9.19
C ARG A 170 23.91 16.90 -9.01
N ALA A 171 23.59 17.76 -8.04
CA ALA A 171 24.33 19.01 -7.78
C ALA A 171 25.57 18.80 -6.92
N LEU A 172 25.72 17.65 -6.25
CA LEU A 172 26.92 17.33 -5.47
C LEU A 172 28.03 16.82 -6.41
N PRO A 173 29.25 17.40 -6.36
CA PRO A 173 30.38 16.90 -7.16
C PRO A 173 30.68 15.44 -6.78
N ARG A 174 30.87 14.61 -7.79
CA ARG A 174 31.39 13.23 -7.60
C ARG A 174 32.85 13.36 -7.17
N THR A 175 33.14 13.14 -5.89
CA THR A 175 34.52 12.96 -5.39
C THR A 175 35.04 11.60 -5.82
#